data_4eeecccd0603604d7bce034f849a2785
#
_entry.id   4eeecccd0603604d7bce034f849a2785
#
_cell.length_a   1.000
_cell.length_b   1.000
_cell.length_c   1.000
_cell.angle_alpha   90.00
_cell.angle_beta   90.00
_cell.angle_gamma   90.00
#
_symmetry.space_group_name_H-M   'P 1'
#
loop_
_entity.id
_entity.type
_entity.pdbx_description
1 polymer ?
#
loop_
_entity_poly.entity_id
_entity_poly.type
_entity_poly.pdbx_seq_one_letter_code
_entity_poly.pdbx_strand_id
1 'polypeptide(L)'
;MPDSTERRSTEFPTFDLADPASYRFWSTDIMRWGDTDGLGHINNVQFMRFCESGRIAFLGACGSGIVLPADDFMIVHMTIDFRAQMHYPGEVNVGTRVMHIGRTSMRVGQGLFQNGVCTATAEEVLVKVDPETQRPAPLPKELRDRLSNPPE
;
A
#
# COMPACT_ATOMS: atom_id res chain seq x y z
N MET A 1 18.80 31.83 -26.23
CA MET A 1 17.96 31.35 -25.12
C MET A 1 17.61 29.92 -25.42
N PRO A 2 18.15 28.94 -24.74
CA PRO A 2 17.64 27.58 -24.87
C PRO A 2 16.38 27.45 -24.08
N ASP A 3 15.33 27.00 -24.75
CA ASP A 3 14.03 26.69 -24.18
C ASP A 3 14.18 25.52 -23.23
N SER A 4 14.09 25.85 -21.96
CA SER A 4 14.08 24.88 -20.88
C SER A 4 12.65 24.61 -20.52
N THR A 5 12.03 23.56 -21.05
CA THR A 5 10.96 22.89 -20.31
C THR A 5 10.37 21.71 -21.09
N GLU A 6 11.15 20.71 -21.39
CA GLU A 6 10.59 19.36 -21.45
C GLU A 6 10.79 18.70 -20.10
N ARG A 7 9.96 19.05 -19.12
CA ARG A 7 9.67 18.10 -18.05
C ARG A 7 8.99 16.91 -18.72
N ARG A 8 9.75 15.84 -18.94
CA ARG A 8 9.16 14.55 -19.21
C ARG A 8 8.23 14.26 -18.03
N SER A 9 6.94 14.46 -18.23
CA SER A 9 5.93 13.87 -17.38
C SER A 9 6.11 12.36 -17.55
N THR A 10 6.79 11.73 -16.62
CA THR A 10 6.76 10.29 -16.48
C THR A 10 5.34 9.97 -16.03
N GLU A 11 4.42 9.83 -16.98
CA GLU A 11 3.09 9.32 -16.72
C GLU A 11 3.27 7.87 -16.26
N PHE A 12 3.16 7.68 -14.97
CA PHE A 12 3.05 6.34 -14.41
C PHE A 12 1.67 5.78 -14.77
N PRO A 13 1.57 4.45 -14.98
CA PRO A 13 0.28 3.83 -15.18
C PRO A 13 -0.68 4.24 -14.06
N THR A 14 -1.84 4.74 -14.42
CA THR A 14 -2.91 5.04 -13.46
C THR A 14 -3.80 3.82 -13.32
N PHE A 15 -4.18 3.50 -12.09
CA PHE A 15 -5.09 2.40 -11.76
C PHE A 15 -6.28 2.97 -11.00
N ASP A 16 -7.48 2.46 -11.29
CA ASP A 16 -8.62 2.74 -10.44
C ASP A 16 -8.53 1.89 -9.17
N LEU A 17 -8.03 2.50 -8.11
CA LEU A 17 -7.85 1.83 -6.82
C LEU A 17 -9.17 1.54 -6.10
N ALA A 18 -10.29 2.10 -6.57
CA ALA A 18 -11.61 1.78 -6.06
C ALA A 18 -12.24 0.56 -6.76
N ASP A 19 -11.66 0.10 -7.87
CA ASP A 19 -12.09 -1.09 -8.58
C ASP A 19 -11.41 -2.34 -8.00
N PRO A 20 -12.16 -3.31 -7.46
CA PRO A 20 -11.60 -4.57 -6.98
C PRO A 20 -10.79 -5.32 -8.04
N ALA A 21 -11.12 -5.18 -9.34
CA ALA A 21 -10.41 -5.80 -10.45
C ALA A 21 -8.98 -5.27 -10.62
N SER A 22 -8.64 -4.15 -10.00
CA SER A 22 -7.28 -3.60 -9.98
C SER A 22 -6.31 -4.43 -9.15
N TYR A 23 -6.79 -5.36 -8.33
CA TYR A 23 -5.98 -6.11 -7.38
C TYR A 23 -5.95 -7.60 -7.68
N ARG A 24 -4.76 -8.20 -7.58
CA ARG A 24 -4.57 -9.65 -7.55
C ARG A 24 -4.31 -10.15 -6.13
N PHE A 25 -3.59 -9.35 -5.34
CA PHE A 25 -3.29 -9.69 -3.96
C PHE A 25 -4.31 -9.08 -3.02
N TRP A 26 -4.82 -9.91 -2.13
CA TRP A 26 -5.80 -9.55 -1.11
C TRP A 26 -5.37 -10.04 0.26
N SER A 27 -5.62 -9.23 1.26
CA SER A 27 -5.54 -9.61 2.67
C SER A 27 -6.82 -9.20 3.38
N THR A 28 -7.10 -9.86 4.49
CA THR A 28 -8.29 -9.58 5.30
C THR A 28 -7.85 -9.23 6.72
N ASP A 29 -8.39 -8.14 7.25
CA ASP A 29 -8.24 -7.77 8.66
C ASP A 29 -9.62 -7.76 9.33
N ILE A 30 -9.64 -7.94 10.63
CA ILE A 30 -10.85 -8.00 11.44
C ILE A 30 -11.00 -6.70 12.21
N MET A 31 -12.17 -6.08 12.10
CA MET A 31 -12.52 -4.92 12.91
C MET A 31 -12.69 -5.32 14.38
N ARG A 32 -12.22 -4.45 15.28
CA ARG A 32 -12.39 -4.59 16.73
C ARG A 32 -13.31 -3.51 17.25
N TRP A 33 -13.97 -3.79 18.35
CA TRP A 33 -14.81 -2.76 19.00
C TRP A 33 -14.00 -1.49 19.30
N GLY A 34 -12.74 -1.63 19.73
CA GLY A 34 -11.84 -0.50 19.99
C GLY A 34 -11.44 0.32 18.76
N ASP A 35 -11.74 -0.14 17.53
CA ASP A 35 -11.48 0.62 16.30
C ASP A 35 -12.58 1.65 16.02
N THR A 36 -13.70 1.59 16.75
CA THR A 36 -14.80 2.54 16.61
C THR A 36 -14.51 3.87 17.29
N ASP A 37 -15.09 4.94 16.75
CA ASP A 37 -15.09 6.26 17.36
C ASP A 37 -16.40 6.55 18.12
N GLY A 38 -16.50 7.75 18.70
CA GLY A 38 -17.68 8.19 19.40
C GLY A 38 -18.92 8.43 18.52
N LEU A 39 -18.77 8.35 17.18
CA LEU A 39 -19.85 8.53 16.20
C LEU A 39 -20.41 7.20 15.68
N GLY A 40 -19.90 6.07 16.15
CA GLY A 40 -20.35 4.73 15.75
C GLY A 40 -19.74 4.22 14.46
N HIS A 41 -18.71 4.89 13.93
CA HIS A 41 -17.96 4.48 12.75
C HIS A 41 -16.60 3.94 13.14
N ILE A 42 -15.94 3.21 12.23
CA ILE A 42 -14.52 2.94 12.37
C ILE A 42 -13.77 4.27 12.29
N ASN A 43 -12.94 4.53 13.29
CA ASN A 43 -12.13 5.74 13.35
C ASN A 43 -11.22 5.84 12.12
N ASN A 44 -11.14 7.03 11.52
CA ASN A 44 -10.32 7.27 10.33
C ASN A 44 -8.85 6.89 10.51
N VAL A 45 -8.31 6.98 11.72
CA VAL A 45 -6.94 6.55 12.04
C VAL A 45 -6.76 5.04 11.80
N GLN A 46 -7.78 4.24 12.02
CA GLN A 46 -7.72 2.78 11.82
C GLN A 46 -7.57 2.38 10.36
N PHE A 47 -8.03 3.21 9.42
CA PHE A 47 -7.82 2.97 7.99
C PHE A 47 -6.33 2.87 7.65
N MET A 48 -5.49 3.71 8.26
CA MET A 48 -4.04 3.63 8.09
C MET A 48 -3.47 2.32 8.63
N ARG A 49 -4.01 1.80 9.74
CA ARG A 49 -3.60 0.51 10.30
C ARG A 49 -3.98 -0.65 9.41
N PHE A 50 -5.15 -0.61 8.79
CA PHE A 50 -5.55 -1.63 7.81
C PHE A 50 -4.67 -1.55 6.55
N CYS A 51 -4.30 -0.37 6.09
CA CYS A 51 -3.32 -0.21 5.02
C CYS A 51 -1.97 -0.82 5.39
N GLU A 52 -1.49 -0.57 6.60
CA GLU A 52 -0.24 -1.15 7.11
C GLU A 52 -0.29 -2.67 7.13
N SER A 53 -1.35 -3.25 7.72
CA SER A 53 -1.55 -4.70 7.76
C SER A 53 -1.53 -5.31 6.35
N GLY A 54 -2.25 -4.70 5.40
CA GLY A 54 -2.32 -5.14 4.02
C GLY A 54 -0.96 -5.05 3.31
N ARG A 55 -0.24 -3.96 3.51
CA ARG A 55 1.10 -3.75 2.95
C ARG A 55 2.10 -4.77 3.50
N ILE A 56 2.10 -5.03 4.80
CA ILE A 56 2.99 -6.01 5.43
C ILE A 56 2.68 -7.42 4.92
N ALA A 57 1.41 -7.78 4.80
CA ALA A 57 1.00 -9.05 4.23
C ALA A 57 1.48 -9.20 2.78
N PHE A 58 1.34 -8.16 1.97
CA PHE A 58 1.81 -8.13 0.58
C PHE A 58 3.33 -8.29 0.48
N LEU A 59 4.09 -7.52 1.25
CA LEU A 59 5.55 -7.60 1.26
C LEU A 59 6.04 -8.97 1.75
N GLY A 60 5.39 -9.53 2.76
CA GLY A 60 5.67 -10.88 3.24
C GLY A 60 5.43 -11.94 2.17
N ALA A 61 4.37 -11.82 1.39
CA ALA A 61 4.07 -12.71 0.27
C ALA A 61 5.07 -12.57 -0.89
N CYS A 62 5.54 -11.36 -1.17
CA CYS A 62 6.57 -11.10 -2.17
C CYS A 62 7.98 -11.51 -1.72
N GLY A 63 8.19 -11.68 -0.43
CA GLY A 63 9.45 -12.13 0.17
C GLY A 63 9.54 -13.64 0.27
N SER A 64 10.11 -14.13 1.37
CA SER A 64 10.28 -15.54 1.67
C SER A 64 9.11 -16.19 2.42
N GLY A 65 7.96 -15.54 2.48
CA GLY A 65 6.82 -15.95 3.29
C GLY A 65 6.94 -15.58 4.78
N ILE A 66 8.04 -14.97 5.16
CA ILE A 66 8.27 -14.42 6.50
C ILE A 66 8.13 -12.91 6.41
N VAL A 67 7.56 -12.30 7.43
CA VAL A 67 7.51 -10.84 7.56
C VAL A 67 8.91 -10.30 7.37
N LEU A 68 9.08 -9.44 6.37
CA LEU A 68 10.36 -8.79 6.14
C LEU A 68 10.80 -8.08 7.42
N PRO A 69 12.09 -8.07 7.75
CA PRO A 69 12.58 -7.21 8.81
C PRO A 69 12.03 -5.80 8.61
N ALA A 70 11.48 -5.21 9.66
CA ALA A 70 10.85 -3.90 9.61
C ALA A 70 11.79 -2.81 9.04
N ASP A 71 13.07 -3.09 9.07
CA ASP A 71 14.14 -2.18 8.67
C ASP A 71 14.38 -2.10 7.16
N ASP A 72 13.76 -3.00 6.37
CA ASP A 72 14.01 -3.05 4.92
C ASP A 72 13.28 -1.95 4.15
N PHE A 73 12.13 -1.52 4.62
CA PHE A 73 11.34 -0.48 3.97
C PHE A 73 10.82 0.55 4.96
N MET A 74 10.98 1.82 4.58
CA MET A 74 10.38 2.94 5.29
C MET A 74 9.31 3.58 4.42
N ILE A 75 8.15 3.88 5.01
CA ILE A 75 7.15 4.70 4.38
C ILE A 75 7.58 6.16 4.49
N VAL A 76 7.65 6.85 3.35
CA VAL A 76 8.07 8.26 3.28
C VAL A 76 6.96 9.18 2.82
N HIS A 77 5.91 8.62 2.23
CA HIS A 77 4.74 9.37 1.80
C HIS A 77 3.52 8.46 1.80
N MET A 78 2.39 9.01 2.18
CA MET A 78 1.09 8.34 2.11
C MET A 78 -0.01 9.37 1.86
N THR A 79 -0.90 9.04 0.96
CA THR A 79 -2.18 9.72 0.78
C THR A 79 -3.30 8.72 0.96
N ILE A 80 -4.41 9.15 1.51
CA ILE A 80 -5.61 8.34 1.67
C ILE A 80 -6.85 9.18 1.33
N ASP A 81 -7.72 8.61 0.52
CA ASP A 81 -9.01 9.18 0.17
C ASP A 81 -10.11 8.34 0.82
N PHE A 82 -10.87 8.95 1.72
CA PHE A 82 -12.01 8.32 2.36
C PHE A 82 -13.24 8.42 1.44
N ARG A 83 -13.85 7.28 1.13
CA ARG A 83 -14.96 7.18 0.17
C ARG A 83 -16.28 6.79 0.81
N ALA A 84 -16.24 5.97 1.84
CA ALA A 84 -17.41 5.54 2.60
C ALA A 84 -17.02 5.19 4.03
N GLN A 85 -18.01 5.21 4.91
CA GLN A 85 -17.83 4.80 6.29
C GLN A 85 -17.67 3.29 6.39
N MET A 86 -16.90 2.83 7.38
CA MET A 86 -16.88 1.44 7.83
C MET A 86 -17.60 1.31 9.17
N HIS A 87 -18.25 0.19 9.36
CA HIS A 87 -19.02 -0.09 10.56
C HIS A 87 -18.65 -1.43 11.17
N TYR A 88 -18.42 -1.43 12.49
CA TYR A 88 -18.28 -2.65 13.28
C TYR A 88 -19.65 -3.33 13.46
N PRO A 89 -19.73 -4.65 13.50
CA PRO A 89 -18.66 -5.62 13.30
C PRO A 89 -18.42 -5.94 11.83
N GLY A 90 -17.27 -6.53 11.53
CA GLY A 90 -16.98 -7.02 10.19
C GLY A 90 -15.50 -7.15 9.88
N GLU A 91 -15.25 -7.40 8.61
CA GLU A 91 -13.92 -7.55 8.05
C GLU A 91 -13.61 -6.42 7.09
N VAL A 92 -12.33 -6.10 6.96
CA VAL A 92 -11.79 -5.21 5.95
C VAL A 92 -10.98 -6.04 4.97
N ASN A 93 -11.38 -6.05 3.70
CA ASN A 93 -10.59 -6.64 2.64
C ASN A 93 -9.70 -5.55 2.04
N VAL A 94 -8.41 -5.80 2.05
CA VAL A 94 -7.39 -4.86 1.55
C VAL A 94 -6.76 -5.43 0.29
N GLY A 95 -7.07 -4.80 -0.84
CA GLY A 95 -6.36 -5.04 -2.09
C GLY A 95 -5.05 -4.25 -2.09
N THR A 96 -3.96 -4.86 -2.49
CA THR A 96 -2.64 -4.20 -2.55
C THR A 96 -1.97 -4.51 -3.88
N ARG A 97 -1.40 -3.48 -4.50
CA ARG A 97 -0.64 -3.61 -5.74
C ARG A 97 0.56 -2.68 -5.79
N VAL A 98 1.59 -3.09 -6.52
CA VAL A 98 2.68 -2.19 -6.91
C VAL A 98 2.21 -1.36 -8.11
N MET A 99 2.38 -0.06 -8.03
CA MET A 99 2.08 0.89 -9.10
C MET A 99 3.33 1.26 -9.90
N HIS A 100 4.47 1.35 -9.21
CA HIS A 100 5.75 1.68 -9.83
C HIS A 100 6.92 1.19 -8.97
N ILE A 101 7.99 0.76 -9.62
CA ILE A 101 9.25 0.34 -8.98
C ILE A 101 10.37 1.25 -9.47
N GLY A 102 10.92 2.05 -8.57
CA GLY A 102 12.09 2.88 -8.78
C GLY A 102 13.40 2.14 -8.43
N ARG A 103 14.50 2.85 -8.38
CA ARG A 103 15.81 2.27 -8.03
C ARG A 103 15.88 1.88 -6.54
N THR A 104 15.44 2.75 -5.66
CA THR A 104 15.48 2.57 -4.19
C THR A 104 14.09 2.60 -3.56
N SER A 105 13.05 2.81 -4.35
CA SER A 105 11.68 3.01 -3.87
C SER A 105 10.66 2.29 -4.72
N MET A 106 9.47 2.15 -4.17
CA MET A 106 8.29 1.71 -4.92
C MET A 106 7.07 2.52 -4.50
N ARG A 107 6.11 2.63 -5.42
CA ARG A 107 4.77 3.14 -5.12
C ARG A 107 3.81 1.98 -5.03
N VAL A 108 3.03 1.97 -3.98
CA VAL A 108 2.01 0.95 -3.68
C VAL A 108 0.64 1.62 -3.66
N GLY A 109 -0.31 1.01 -4.32
CA GLY A 109 -1.71 1.41 -4.27
C GLY A 109 -2.53 0.38 -3.50
N GLN A 110 -3.48 0.86 -2.69
CA GLN A 110 -4.37 0.01 -1.91
C GLN A 110 -5.82 0.46 -2.03
N GLY A 111 -6.73 -0.51 -1.95
CA GLY A 111 -8.15 -0.29 -1.76
C GLY A 111 -8.64 -1.04 -0.54
N LEU A 112 -9.43 -0.37 0.29
CA LEU A 112 -10.04 -0.94 1.47
C LEU A 112 -11.53 -1.15 1.20
N PHE A 113 -12.01 -2.36 1.45
CA PHE A 113 -13.38 -2.75 1.12
C PHE A 113 -14.06 -3.38 2.32
N GLN A 114 -15.30 -3.00 2.57
CA GLN A 114 -16.21 -3.69 3.48
C GLN A 114 -17.44 -4.15 2.70
N ASN A 115 -17.74 -5.44 2.75
CA ASN A 115 -18.88 -6.01 2.04
C ASN A 115 -18.94 -5.63 0.54
N GLY A 116 -17.78 -5.61 -0.12
CA GLY A 116 -17.66 -5.25 -1.53
C GLY A 116 -17.70 -3.75 -1.85
N VAL A 117 -17.91 -2.89 -0.86
CA VAL A 117 -17.92 -1.43 -1.03
C VAL A 117 -16.54 -0.86 -0.75
N CYS A 118 -15.98 -0.10 -1.69
CA CYS A 118 -14.73 0.62 -1.46
C CYS A 118 -14.94 1.74 -0.44
N THR A 119 -14.27 1.63 0.69
CA THR A 119 -14.37 2.59 1.80
C THR A 119 -13.23 3.60 1.81
N ALA A 120 -12.07 3.23 1.27
CA ALA A 120 -10.95 4.13 1.07
C ALA A 120 -10.01 3.61 -0.02
N THR A 121 -9.26 4.53 -0.60
CA THR A 121 -8.11 4.23 -1.45
C THR A 121 -6.88 4.93 -0.90
N ALA A 122 -5.71 4.30 -1.03
CA ALA A 122 -4.46 4.86 -0.56
C ALA A 122 -3.34 4.68 -1.57
N GLU A 123 -2.42 5.64 -1.60
CA GLU A 123 -1.14 5.52 -2.30
C GLU A 123 -0.02 5.75 -1.31
N GLU A 124 1.01 4.93 -1.41
CA GLU A 124 2.15 4.95 -0.51
C GLU A 124 3.46 4.94 -1.30
N VAL A 125 4.46 5.63 -0.78
CA VAL A 125 5.85 5.54 -1.27
C VAL A 125 6.69 4.89 -0.20
N LEU A 126 7.29 3.77 -0.56
CA LEU A 126 8.18 2.99 0.29
C LEU A 126 9.60 3.09 -0.24
N VAL A 127 10.54 3.36 0.64
CA VAL A 127 11.97 3.41 0.31
C VAL A 127 12.67 2.26 1.00
N LYS A 128 13.41 1.46 0.21
CA LYS A 128 14.31 0.47 0.78
C LYS A 128 15.48 1.19 1.44
N VAL A 129 15.78 0.81 2.65
CA VAL A 129 16.90 1.36 3.41
C VAL A 129 17.90 0.27 3.79
N ASP A 130 19.14 0.64 3.86
CA ASP A 130 20.17 -0.16 4.48
C ASP A 130 20.00 -0.10 6.00
N PRO A 131 19.86 -1.23 6.71
CA PRO A 131 19.56 -1.25 8.14
C PRO A 131 20.70 -0.67 9.01
N GLU A 132 21.94 -0.72 8.54
CA GLU A 132 23.09 -0.21 9.30
C GLU A 132 23.23 1.30 9.13
N THR A 133 23.11 1.79 7.90
CA THR A 133 23.35 3.20 7.58
C THR A 133 22.10 4.05 7.60
N GLN A 134 20.91 3.42 7.59
CA GLN A 134 19.59 4.06 7.48
C GLN A 134 19.46 4.95 6.22
N ARG A 135 20.21 4.64 5.18
CA ARG A 135 20.19 5.35 3.88
C ARG A 135 19.46 4.54 2.83
N PRO A 136 18.87 5.21 1.82
CA PRO A 136 18.27 4.53 0.70
C PRO A 136 19.25 3.57 0.02
N ALA A 137 18.77 2.36 -0.22
CA ALA A 137 19.53 1.29 -0.88
C ALA A 137 18.77 0.76 -2.09
N PRO A 138 19.47 0.28 -3.14
CA PRO A 138 18.81 -0.28 -4.30
C PRO A 138 17.99 -1.53 -3.97
N LEU A 139 16.83 -1.67 -4.62
CA LEU A 139 16.06 -2.91 -4.56
C LEU A 139 16.83 -4.02 -5.27
N PRO A 140 17.09 -5.17 -4.61
CA PRO A 140 17.72 -6.33 -5.24
C PRO A 140 16.89 -6.83 -6.43
N LYS A 141 17.56 -7.40 -7.42
CA LYS A 141 16.90 -7.91 -8.63
C LYS A 141 15.81 -8.94 -8.31
N GLU A 142 16.08 -9.87 -7.40
CA GLU A 142 15.12 -10.91 -7.01
C GLU A 142 13.86 -10.32 -6.38
N LEU A 143 14.01 -9.30 -5.55
CA LEU A 143 12.87 -8.60 -4.96
C LEU A 143 12.08 -7.85 -6.03
N ARG A 144 12.76 -7.16 -6.95
CA ARG A 144 12.11 -6.49 -8.08
C ARG A 144 11.27 -7.46 -8.92
N ASP A 145 11.82 -8.63 -9.21
CA ASP A 145 11.14 -9.64 -10.01
C ASP A 145 9.87 -10.15 -9.30
N ARG A 146 9.94 -10.34 -7.98
CA ARG A 146 8.78 -10.74 -7.17
C ARG A 146 7.73 -9.65 -7.05
N LEU A 147 8.16 -8.39 -6.85
CA LEU A 147 7.25 -7.24 -6.79
C LEU A 147 6.55 -6.98 -8.13
N SER A 148 7.21 -7.31 -9.25
CA SER A 148 6.64 -7.17 -10.59
C SER A 148 5.64 -8.29 -10.91
N ASN A 149 5.78 -9.45 -10.27
CA ASN A 149 4.91 -10.61 -10.43
C ASN A 149 4.51 -11.14 -9.05
N PRO A 150 3.73 -10.37 -8.29
CA PRO A 150 3.36 -10.76 -6.95
C PRO A 150 2.49 -12.02 -6.97
N PRO A 151 2.53 -12.84 -5.92
CA PRO A 151 1.61 -13.96 -5.75
C PRO A 151 0.16 -13.46 -5.66
N GLU A 152 -0.77 -14.32 -5.99
CA GLU A 152 -2.22 -14.11 -5.82
C GLU A 152 -2.63 -14.31 -4.38
#